data_0c236a5a805da4156229c67dff49aaf7
#
_entry.id   0c236a5a805da4156229c67dff49aaf7
#
_cell.length_a   1.000
_cell.length_b   1.000
_cell.length_c   1.000
_cell.angle_alpha   90.00
_cell.angle_beta   90.00
_cell.angle_gamma   90.00
#
_symmetry.space_group_name_H-M   'P 1'
#
loop_
_entity.id
_entity.type
_entity.pdbx_description
1 polymer ?
#
loop_
_entity_poly.entity_id
_entity_poly.type
_entity_poly.pdbx_seq_one_letter_code
_entity_poly.pdbx_strand_id
1 'polypeptide(L)'
;MLKKLLFAILASATLVTSVQAEQGDAAEGRVIAFSCLGCHGIPFQTNVYPTYFVPKIKGQTAGYIEAALLAYREGSRRHATMQAQANTLNDEDIRNVAAYFASLGEEAL
;
A
#
# COMPACT_ATOMS: atom_id res chain seq x y z
N MET A 1 50.59 -20.77 -40.98
CA MET A 1 49.25 -20.23 -41.33
C MET A 1 48.48 -20.05 -40.03
N LEU A 2 48.34 -18.82 -39.63
CA LEU A 2 47.71 -18.48 -38.36
C LEU A 2 46.23 -18.19 -38.64
N LYS A 3 45.31 -19.13 -38.31
CA LYS A 3 43.89 -18.93 -38.45
C LYS A 3 43.43 -18.03 -37.27
N LYS A 4 43.07 -16.81 -37.62
CA LYS A 4 42.46 -15.87 -36.69
C LYS A 4 41.01 -16.31 -36.40
N LEU A 5 40.75 -16.88 -35.24
CA LEU A 5 39.40 -17.11 -34.73
C LEU A 5 38.92 -15.79 -34.13
N LEU A 6 38.07 -15.09 -34.88
CA LEU A 6 37.30 -13.97 -34.33
C LEU A 6 36.16 -14.54 -33.48
N PHE A 7 36.30 -14.45 -32.16
CA PHE A 7 35.20 -14.67 -31.25
C PHE A 7 34.35 -13.39 -31.22
N ALA A 8 33.22 -13.44 -31.93
CA ALA A 8 32.20 -12.42 -31.80
C ALA A 8 31.44 -12.67 -30.49
N ILE A 9 31.77 -11.92 -29.43
CA ILE A 9 30.97 -11.90 -28.20
C ILE A 9 29.73 -11.08 -28.49
N LEU A 10 28.60 -11.75 -28.71
CA LEU A 10 27.30 -11.12 -28.77
C LEU A 10 26.88 -10.74 -27.35
N ALA A 11 27.13 -9.49 -26.98
CA ALA A 11 26.64 -8.94 -25.73
C ALA A 11 25.12 -8.76 -25.85
N SER A 12 24.36 -9.75 -25.39
CA SER A 12 22.93 -9.63 -25.21
C SER A 12 22.64 -8.68 -24.06
N ALA A 13 22.40 -7.41 -24.36
CA ALA A 13 21.88 -6.45 -23.40
C ALA A 13 20.44 -6.83 -23.07
N THR A 14 20.25 -7.56 -21.98
CA THR A 14 18.92 -7.76 -21.40
C THR A 14 18.45 -6.42 -20.82
N LEU A 15 17.53 -5.77 -21.52
CA LEU A 15 16.80 -4.64 -20.94
C LEU A 15 15.95 -5.19 -19.78
N VAL A 16 16.43 -4.98 -18.56
CA VAL A 16 15.62 -5.15 -17.36
C VAL A 16 14.72 -3.93 -17.28
N THR A 17 13.52 -4.02 -17.84
CA THR A 17 12.47 -3.05 -17.56
C THR A 17 12.05 -3.24 -16.11
N SER A 18 12.52 -2.36 -15.23
CA SER A 18 11.99 -2.27 -13.87
C SER A 18 10.54 -1.83 -13.98
N VAL A 19 9.61 -2.75 -13.74
CA VAL A 19 8.21 -2.43 -13.52
C VAL A 19 8.18 -1.69 -12.16
N GLN A 20 8.20 -0.36 -12.21
CA GLN A 20 7.89 0.43 -11.02
C GLN A 20 6.42 0.24 -10.71
N ALA A 21 6.14 -0.31 -9.52
CA ALA A 21 4.79 -0.29 -8.99
C ALA A 21 4.32 1.17 -8.96
N GLU A 22 3.15 1.44 -9.51
CA GLU A 22 2.55 2.76 -9.54
C GLU A 22 2.37 3.25 -8.10
N GLN A 23 3.11 4.30 -7.74
CA GLN A 23 3.03 4.89 -6.40
C GLN A 23 1.74 5.70 -6.29
N GLY A 24 1.06 5.60 -5.14
CA GLY A 24 -0.11 6.39 -4.86
C GLY A 24 0.23 7.87 -4.59
N ASP A 25 -0.75 8.74 -4.79
CA ASP A 25 -0.68 10.17 -4.48
C ASP A 25 -1.16 10.40 -3.03
N ALA A 26 -0.26 10.88 -2.17
CA ALA A 26 -0.57 11.13 -0.75
C ALA A 26 -1.54 12.32 -0.58
N ALA A 27 -1.56 13.29 -1.47
CA ALA A 27 -2.47 14.44 -1.39
C ALA A 27 -3.92 14.01 -1.69
N GLU A 28 -4.10 13.21 -2.73
CA GLU A 28 -5.40 12.60 -3.04
C GLU A 28 -5.80 11.62 -1.93
N GLY A 29 -4.85 10.82 -1.46
CA GLY A 29 -5.05 9.89 -0.35
C GLY A 29 -5.54 10.54 0.93
N ARG A 30 -5.09 11.77 1.22
CA ARG A 30 -5.55 12.57 2.36
C ARG A 30 -7.05 12.81 2.32
N VAL A 31 -7.59 13.12 1.16
CA VAL A 31 -9.03 13.39 0.99
C VAL A 31 -9.83 12.12 1.22
N ILE A 32 -9.41 11.01 0.61
CA ILE A 32 -10.07 9.71 0.73
C ILE A 32 -9.98 9.19 2.16
N ALA A 33 -8.81 9.33 2.80
CA ALA A 33 -8.56 8.85 4.16
C ALA A 33 -9.31 9.62 5.25
N PHE A 34 -10.03 10.68 4.92
CA PHE A 34 -10.80 11.45 5.91
C PHE A 34 -11.75 10.57 6.73
N SER A 35 -12.43 9.63 6.07
CA SER A 35 -13.31 8.67 6.76
C SER A 35 -12.55 7.67 7.63
N CYS A 36 -11.32 7.33 7.27
CA CYS A 36 -10.47 6.41 8.02
C CYS A 36 -10.04 7.01 9.36
N LEU A 37 -9.80 8.33 9.37
CA LEU A 37 -9.32 9.05 10.55
C LEU A 37 -10.35 9.10 11.68
N GLY A 38 -11.63 8.89 11.39
CA GLY A 38 -12.68 8.79 12.41
C GLY A 38 -12.50 7.61 13.36
N CYS A 39 -11.78 6.58 12.93
CA CYS A 39 -11.39 5.43 13.75
C CYS A 39 -9.87 5.38 13.97
N HIS A 40 -9.08 5.43 12.90
CA HIS A 40 -7.63 5.28 12.94
C HIS A 40 -6.87 6.56 13.33
N GLY A 41 -7.54 7.70 13.39
CA GLY A 41 -6.95 8.98 13.77
C GLY A 41 -6.99 9.27 15.27
N ILE A 42 -7.68 8.46 16.06
CA ILE A 42 -7.89 8.68 17.48
C ILE A 42 -6.99 7.73 18.28
N PRO A 43 -6.07 8.26 19.13
CA PRO A 43 -5.23 7.41 19.97
C PRO A 43 -6.08 6.52 20.89
N PHE A 44 -5.68 5.25 21.00
CA PHE A 44 -6.33 4.26 21.87
C PHE A 44 -7.83 4.01 21.58
N GLN A 45 -8.28 4.33 20.39
CA GLN A 45 -9.67 4.09 19.98
C GLN A 45 -10.02 2.61 20.07
N THR A 46 -11.13 2.33 20.73
CA THR A 46 -11.74 1.00 20.75
C THR A 46 -13.15 1.05 20.17
N ASN A 47 -13.55 -0.04 19.52
CA ASN A 47 -14.95 -0.23 19.18
C ASN A 47 -15.75 -0.66 20.42
N VAL A 48 -17.01 -0.27 20.45
CA VAL A 48 -17.89 -0.59 21.60
C VAL A 48 -18.49 -2.01 21.43
N TYR A 49 -18.85 -2.39 20.22
CA TYR A 49 -19.47 -3.69 19.98
C TYR A 49 -19.29 -4.17 18.51
N PRO A 50 -18.57 -5.28 18.27
CA PRO A 50 -17.75 -5.99 19.26
C PRO A 50 -16.56 -5.14 19.73
N THR A 51 -16.10 -5.36 20.96
CA THR A 51 -14.98 -4.61 21.53
C THR A 51 -13.67 -5.07 20.91
N TYR A 52 -12.97 -4.18 20.22
CA TYR A 52 -11.62 -4.40 19.71
C TYR A 52 -10.88 -3.06 19.62
N PHE A 53 -9.55 -3.12 19.69
CA PHE A 53 -8.72 -1.95 19.46
C PHE A 53 -8.66 -1.62 17.98
N VAL A 54 -8.84 -0.35 17.64
CA VAL A 54 -8.59 0.16 16.30
C VAL A 54 -7.08 0.36 16.14
N PRO A 55 -6.42 -0.35 15.23
CA PRO A 55 -4.98 -0.27 15.10
C PRO A 55 -4.51 1.10 14.62
N LYS A 56 -3.36 1.50 15.11
CA LYS A 56 -2.62 2.64 14.63
C LYS A 56 -1.98 2.27 13.28
N ILE A 57 -2.23 3.08 12.26
CA ILE A 57 -1.71 2.83 10.91
C ILE A 57 -0.82 3.95 10.36
N LYS A 58 -0.74 5.10 11.04
CA LYS A 58 0.17 6.18 10.68
C LYS A 58 1.62 5.70 10.73
N GLY A 59 2.40 6.02 9.71
CA GLY A 59 3.79 5.61 9.61
C GLY A 59 4.01 4.16 9.17
N GLN A 60 2.95 3.39 8.93
CA GLN A 60 3.07 2.06 8.34
C GLN A 60 3.52 2.17 6.88
N THR A 61 4.18 1.15 6.36
CA THR A 61 4.62 1.15 4.96
C THR A 61 3.43 1.13 3.99
N ALA A 62 3.53 1.88 2.89
CA ALA A 62 2.47 1.92 1.89
C ALA A 62 2.14 0.53 1.34
N GLY A 63 3.17 -0.28 1.05
CA GLY A 63 2.98 -1.65 0.56
C GLY A 63 2.20 -2.54 1.52
N TYR A 64 2.42 -2.40 2.83
CA TYR A 64 1.65 -3.16 3.82
C TYR A 64 0.19 -2.70 3.87
N ILE A 65 -0.06 -1.38 3.88
CA ILE A 65 -1.42 -0.84 3.92
C ILE A 65 -2.20 -1.26 2.68
N GLU A 66 -1.59 -1.15 1.51
CA GLU A 66 -2.18 -1.58 0.24
C GLU A 66 -2.54 -3.07 0.28
N ALA A 67 -1.60 -3.94 0.66
CA ALA A 67 -1.84 -5.37 0.76
C ALA A 67 -2.94 -5.70 1.77
N ALA A 68 -3.00 -5.02 2.91
CA ALA A 68 -4.02 -5.22 3.92
C ALA A 68 -5.42 -4.81 3.41
N LEU A 69 -5.55 -3.65 2.75
CA LEU A 69 -6.82 -3.20 2.20
C LEU A 69 -7.33 -4.12 1.08
N LEU A 70 -6.43 -4.58 0.20
CA LEU A 70 -6.78 -5.57 -0.82
C LEU A 70 -7.25 -6.88 -0.18
N ALA A 71 -6.55 -7.37 0.84
CA ALA A 71 -6.92 -8.60 1.55
C ALA A 71 -8.28 -8.49 2.26
N TYR A 72 -8.62 -7.32 2.82
CA TYR A 72 -9.95 -7.08 3.36
C TYR A 72 -11.03 -7.06 2.26
N ARG A 73 -10.75 -6.39 1.15
CA ARG A 73 -11.70 -6.31 0.02
C ARG A 73 -11.98 -7.70 -0.58
N GLU A 74 -10.96 -8.50 -0.72
CA GLU A 74 -11.07 -9.89 -1.24
C GLU A 74 -11.66 -10.87 -0.23
N GLY A 75 -11.67 -10.53 1.04
CA GLY A 75 -12.18 -11.39 2.11
C GLY A 75 -11.17 -12.40 2.66
N SER A 76 -9.90 -12.40 2.18
CA SER A 76 -8.82 -13.24 2.72
C SER A 76 -8.39 -12.81 4.12
N ARG A 77 -8.51 -11.52 4.44
CA ARG A 77 -8.39 -10.98 5.80
C ARG A 77 -9.77 -10.65 6.34
N ARG A 78 -10.15 -11.30 7.44
CA ARG A 78 -11.51 -11.21 7.95
C ARG A 78 -11.65 -10.12 9.00
N HIS A 79 -12.45 -9.11 8.67
CA HIS A 79 -12.92 -8.07 9.58
C HIS A 79 -14.07 -7.32 8.92
N ALA A 80 -15.29 -7.50 9.39
CA ALA A 80 -16.49 -7.01 8.71
C ALA A 80 -16.45 -5.49 8.45
N THR A 81 -16.05 -4.68 9.43
CA THR A 81 -15.95 -3.24 9.29
C THR A 81 -14.91 -2.85 8.24
N MET A 82 -13.71 -3.42 8.31
CA MET A 82 -12.64 -3.11 7.35
C MET A 82 -12.96 -3.63 5.95
N GLN A 83 -13.62 -4.76 5.82
CA GLN A 83 -14.09 -5.25 4.53
C GLN A 83 -15.10 -4.28 3.91
N ALA A 84 -16.05 -3.77 4.70
CA ALA A 84 -17.00 -2.78 4.22
C ALA A 84 -16.30 -1.49 3.76
N GLN A 85 -15.30 -1.01 4.50
CA GLN A 85 -14.52 0.17 4.12
C GLN A 85 -13.71 -0.10 2.83
N ALA A 86 -12.98 -1.20 2.76
CA ALA A 86 -12.16 -1.54 1.61
C ALA A 86 -12.98 -1.74 0.32
N ASN A 87 -14.21 -2.23 0.43
CA ASN A 87 -15.12 -2.40 -0.70
C ASN A 87 -15.56 -1.08 -1.35
N THR A 88 -15.43 0.04 -0.67
CA THR A 88 -15.74 1.36 -1.23
C THR A 88 -14.61 1.96 -2.05
N LEU A 89 -13.41 1.35 -2.01
CA LEU A 89 -12.20 1.85 -2.62
C LEU A 89 -11.87 1.09 -3.91
N ASN A 90 -11.48 1.79 -4.96
CA ASN A 90 -10.86 1.18 -6.12
C ASN A 90 -9.33 1.01 -5.89
N ASP A 91 -8.62 0.44 -6.85
CA ASP A 91 -7.18 0.16 -6.70
C ASP A 91 -6.34 1.44 -6.57
N GLU A 92 -6.71 2.50 -7.28
CA GLU A 92 -6.06 3.80 -7.19
C GLU A 92 -6.29 4.44 -5.82
N ASP A 93 -7.53 4.43 -5.33
CA ASP A 93 -7.87 4.91 -3.99
C ASP A 93 -7.05 4.21 -2.91
N ILE A 94 -6.91 2.88 -3.01
CA ILE A 94 -6.13 2.07 -2.07
C ILE A 94 -4.66 2.50 -2.08
N ARG A 95 -4.05 2.69 -3.26
CA ARG A 95 -2.67 3.18 -3.37
C ARG A 95 -2.51 4.58 -2.79
N ASN A 96 -3.44 5.47 -3.07
CA ASN A 96 -3.43 6.85 -2.59
C ASN A 96 -3.56 6.91 -1.06
N VAL A 97 -4.50 6.18 -0.48
CA VAL A 97 -4.66 6.06 0.98
C VAL A 97 -3.41 5.47 1.63
N ALA A 98 -2.83 4.43 1.03
CA ALA A 98 -1.60 3.82 1.52
C ALA A 98 -0.42 4.81 1.52
N ALA A 99 -0.26 5.57 0.43
CA ALA A 99 0.76 6.62 0.34
C ALA A 99 0.57 7.72 1.39
N TYR A 100 -0.67 8.13 1.64
CA TYR A 100 -0.98 9.14 2.64
C TYR A 100 -0.58 8.70 4.05
N PHE A 101 -1.05 7.53 4.51
CA PHE A 101 -0.72 7.06 5.85
C PHE A 101 0.78 6.78 6.03
N ALA A 102 1.45 6.27 5.00
CA ALA A 102 2.90 6.07 5.02
C ALA A 102 3.67 7.40 5.14
N SER A 103 3.15 8.49 4.56
CA SER A 103 3.78 9.81 4.59
C SER A 103 3.71 10.49 5.97
N LEU A 104 2.81 10.03 6.85
CA LEU A 104 2.60 10.69 8.14
C LEU A 104 3.71 10.42 9.16
N GLY A 105 4.55 9.41 8.94
CA GLY A 105 5.63 9.06 9.85
C GLY A 105 5.16 8.63 11.26
N GLU A 106 6.11 8.25 12.12
CA GLU A 106 5.81 7.88 13.51
C GLU A 106 5.54 9.10 14.40
N GLU A 107 6.01 10.28 14.04
CA GLU A 107 5.94 11.51 14.83
C GLU A 107 4.56 12.19 14.85
N ALA A 108 3.63 11.72 14.04
CA ALA A 108 2.29 12.29 13.93
C ALA A 108 1.29 11.70 14.95
N LEU A 109 1.73 11.44 16.16
CA LEU A 109 0.91 10.93 17.28
C LEU A 109 0.59 12.02 18.27
#